data_3f5f4f01b9907256b2a73f4a169dcb38
#
_entry.id   3f5f4f01b9907256b2a73f4a169dcb38
#
_cell.length_a   1.000
_cell.length_b   1.000
_cell.length_c   1.000
_cell.angle_alpha   90.00
_cell.angle_beta   90.00
_cell.angle_gamma   90.00
#
_symmetry.space_group_name_H-M   'P 1'
#
loop_
_entity.id
_entity.type
_entity.pdbx_description
1 polymer ?
#
loop_
_entity_poly.entity_id
_entity_poly.type
_entity_poly.pdbx_seq_one_letter_code
_entity_poly.pdbx_strand_id
1 'polypeptide(L)'
;MADLVDLHLHSSFSDGALAPAQLVARAGEAGLRAIAIADHDNVDGVSEALTAGRRAGIEVVPAVELSIVWGDRQDLHLLGYEIDPLDPALGRELRDFRDFRADRSRRILEKVNRQLAAEKRSPLEFEAVSARVGGTIGRPHIGQALLAKGHARSMEAAFQRYLVPCNVPKRYFPADQAIALLHAAGGCAVLAHPPFIKATPGELEALVEELAGLGLDGLEVYNSGADNDTVDRHLSLARRRGLIATGGSDFHRDEPGGPEIGRGRGNLTVPYACVEQIRDRVAGLRRHLGHCQEPVDYTD
;
A
#
# COMPACT_ATOMS: atom_id res chain seq x y z
N MET A 1 -1.64 -29.13 -4.21
CA MET A 1 -0.83 -27.93 -4.50
C MET A 1 -0.82 -27.09 -3.23
N ALA A 2 0.27 -26.42 -2.89
CA ALA A 2 0.25 -25.55 -1.72
C ALA A 2 -0.73 -24.39 -1.98
N ASP A 3 -1.61 -24.11 -1.00
CA ASP A 3 -2.54 -23.00 -1.06
C ASP A 3 -1.75 -21.69 -0.86
N LEU A 4 -1.40 -21.02 -1.96
CA LEU A 4 -0.62 -19.79 -1.96
C LEU A 4 -1.52 -18.55 -2.07
N VAL A 5 -1.03 -17.44 -1.53
CA VAL A 5 -1.73 -16.16 -1.54
C VAL A 5 -0.79 -15.01 -1.92
N ASP A 6 -1.35 -13.86 -2.25
CA ASP A 6 -0.63 -12.59 -2.39
C ASP A 6 -1.44 -11.49 -1.71
N LEU A 7 -0.98 -11.03 -0.55
CA LEU A 7 -1.76 -10.13 0.29
C LEU A 7 -1.31 -8.65 0.17
N HIS A 8 -0.53 -8.32 -0.88
CA HIS A 8 -0.08 -6.95 -1.11
C HIS A 8 0.01 -6.67 -2.61
N LEU A 9 -1.09 -6.19 -3.17
CA LEU A 9 -1.22 -5.79 -4.58
C LEU A 9 -1.78 -4.38 -4.68
N HIS A 10 -1.37 -3.64 -5.72
CA HIS A 10 -1.86 -2.29 -5.99
C HIS A 10 -2.63 -2.23 -7.30
N SER A 11 -3.80 -1.56 -7.25
CA SER A 11 -4.66 -1.37 -8.40
C SER A 11 -4.55 0.04 -8.99
N SER A 12 -5.28 0.26 -10.08
CA SER A 12 -5.43 1.59 -10.70
C SER A 12 -6.15 2.62 -9.83
N PHE A 13 -6.66 2.22 -8.67
CA PHE A 13 -7.21 3.15 -7.68
C PHE A 13 -6.13 3.85 -6.85
N SER A 14 -4.87 3.38 -6.92
CA SER A 14 -3.70 4.08 -6.38
C SER A 14 -2.65 4.33 -7.49
N ASP A 15 -1.61 3.53 -7.55
CA ASP A 15 -0.50 3.66 -8.49
C ASP A 15 -0.16 2.34 -9.22
N GLY A 16 -1.00 1.34 -9.06
CA GLY A 16 -0.99 0.14 -9.87
C GLY A 16 -1.48 0.38 -11.30
N ALA A 17 -1.13 -0.49 -12.22
CA ALA A 17 -1.50 -0.37 -13.64
C ALA A 17 -2.81 -1.10 -13.99
N LEU A 18 -3.24 -2.07 -13.18
CA LEU A 18 -4.38 -2.93 -13.46
C LEU A 18 -5.60 -2.55 -12.62
N ALA A 19 -6.79 -2.70 -13.20
CA ALA A 19 -8.04 -2.60 -12.44
C ALA A 19 -8.16 -3.77 -11.43
N PRO A 20 -8.92 -3.60 -10.33
CA PRO A 20 -9.10 -4.68 -9.34
C PRO A 20 -9.56 -6.00 -9.94
N ALA A 21 -10.54 -5.98 -10.86
CA ALA A 21 -11.01 -7.18 -11.54
C ALA A 21 -9.92 -7.88 -12.37
N GLN A 22 -8.99 -7.12 -12.98
CA GLN A 22 -7.87 -7.68 -13.72
C GLN A 22 -6.83 -8.34 -12.78
N LEU A 23 -6.59 -7.76 -11.61
CA LEU A 23 -5.73 -8.37 -10.59
C LEU A 23 -6.30 -9.69 -10.11
N VAL A 24 -7.61 -9.75 -9.83
CA VAL A 24 -8.31 -11.00 -9.47
C VAL A 24 -8.17 -12.05 -10.56
N ALA A 25 -8.37 -11.70 -11.84
CA ALA A 25 -8.22 -12.64 -12.94
C ALA A 25 -6.79 -13.19 -13.02
N ARG A 26 -5.78 -12.34 -12.91
CA ARG A 26 -4.37 -12.76 -12.88
C ARG A 26 -4.01 -13.63 -11.68
N ALA A 27 -4.58 -13.33 -10.51
CA ALA A 27 -4.42 -14.20 -9.34
C ALA A 27 -4.94 -15.61 -9.60
N GLY A 28 -6.09 -15.75 -10.28
CA GLY A 28 -6.62 -17.03 -10.73
C GLY A 28 -5.69 -17.75 -11.71
N GLU A 29 -5.14 -17.04 -12.70
CA GLU A 29 -4.16 -17.58 -13.66
C GLU A 29 -2.87 -18.03 -12.94
N ALA A 30 -2.44 -17.32 -11.90
CA ALA A 30 -1.30 -17.67 -11.07
C ALA A 30 -1.59 -18.83 -10.09
N GLY A 31 -2.84 -19.30 -10.00
CA GLY A 31 -3.26 -20.39 -9.12
C GLY A 31 -3.29 -19.98 -7.64
N LEU A 32 -3.48 -18.71 -7.33
CA LEU A 32 -3.60 -18.21 -5.96
C LEU A 32 -4.98 -18.54 -5.40
N ARG A 33 -5.01 -18.87 -4.11
CA ARG A 33 -6.25 -19.10 -3.36
C ARG A 33 -6.89 -17.81 -2.87
N ALA A 34 -6.06 -16.86 -2.42
CA ALA A 34 -6.52 -15.57 -1.91
C ALA A 34 -5.58 -14.43 -2.32
N ILE A 35 -6.13 -13.23 -2.40
CA ILE A 35 -5.38 -11.99 -2.59
C ILE A 35 -5.90 -10.88 -1.67
N ALA A 36 -5.05 -9.85 -1.45
CA ALA A 36 -5.50 -8.56 -0.96
C ALA A 36 -5.02 -7.44 -1.89
N ILE A 37 -5.93 -6.55 -2.26
CA ILE A 37 -5.59 -5.31 -2.96
C ILE A 37 -5.52 -4.22 -1.89
N ALA A 38 -4.31 -3.72 -1.64
CA ALA A 38 -3.97 -2.79 -0.58
C ALA A 38 -3.56 -1.44 -1.18
N ASP A 39 -4.49 -0.77 -1.86
CA ASP A 39 -4.23 0.51 -2.51
C ASP A 39 -3.77 1.59 -1.52
N HIS A 40 -2.81 2.41 -1.93
CA HIS A 40 -2.27 3.49 -1.11
C HIS A 40 -3.36 4.51 -0.73
N ASP A 41 -3.63 4.61 0.57
CA ASP A 41 -4.56 5.56 1.20
C ASP A 41 -5.94 5.58 0.50
N ASN A 42 -6.39 4.43 -0.03
CA ASN A 42 -7.62 4.31 -0.80
C ASN A 42 -8.27 2.92 -0.65
N VAL A 43 -9.60 2.88 -0.52
CA VAL A 43 -10.40 1.65 -0.43
C VAL A 43 -11.46 1.55 -1.53
N ASP A 44 -11.50 2.50 -2.46
CA ASP A 44 -12.58 2.59 -3.47
C ASP A 44 -12.59 1.38 -4.43
N GLY A 45 -11.43 0.71 -4.62
CA GLY A 45 -11.29 -0.50 -5.44
C GLY A 45 -11.75 -1.80 -4.78
N VAL A 46 -11.93 -1.81 -3.45
CA VAL A 46 -12.20 -3.04 -2.68
C VAL A 46 -13.52 -3.71 -3.10
N SER A 47 -14.59 -2.93 -3.30
CA SER A 47 -15.89 -3.48 -3.70
C SER A 47 -15.85 -4.18 -5.06
N GLU A 48 -15.13 -3.61 -6.03
CA GLU A 48 -14.91 -4.26 -7.34
C GLU A 48 -14.13 -5.55 -7.19
N ALA A 49 -13.05 -5.54 -6.40
CA ALA A 49 -12.21 -6.72 -6.13
C ALA A 49 -13.03 -7.87 -5.49
N LEU A 50 -13.80 -7.56 -4.45
CA LEU A 50 -14.67 -8.53 -3.77
C LEU A 50 -15.69 -9.15 -4.74
N THR A 51 -16.30 -8.34 -5.61
CA THR A 51 -17.27 -8.81 -6.60
C THR A 51 -16.60 -9.70 -7.65
N ALA A 52 -15.43 -9.31 -8.13
CA ALA A 52 -14.66 -10.11 -9.09
C ALA A 52 -14.19 -11.42 -8.46
N GLY A 53 -13.72 -11.40 -7.21
CA GLY A 53 -13.29 -12.58 -6.46
C GLY A 53 -14.40 -13.62 -6.31
N ARG A 54 -15.60 -13.20 -5.91
CA ARG A 54 -16.77 -14.10 -5.84
C ARG A 54 -17.07 -14.80 -7.17
N ARG A 55 -16.96 -14.07 -8.28
CA ARG A 55 -17.21 -14.62 -9.63
C ARG A 55 -16.12 -15.57 -10.09
N ALA A 56 -14.88 -15.32 -9.71
CA ALA A 56 -13.72 -16.10 -10.10
C ALA A 56 -13.40 -17.28 -9.16
N GLY A 57 -14.06 -17.35 -7.99
CA GLY A 57 -13.72 -18.31 -6.94
C GLY A 57 -12.38 -18.02 -6.26
N ILE A 58 -11.93 -16.77 -6.28
CA ILE A 58 -10.73 -16.28 -5.60
C ILE A 58 -11.16 -15.52 -4.36
N GLU A 59 -10.60 -15.86 -3.23
CA GLU A 59 -10.84 -15.13 -1.99
C GLU A 59 -10.15 -13.77 -2.03
N VAL A 60 -10.89 -12.70 -1.70
CA VAL A 60 -10.35 -11.35 -1.60
C VAL A 60 -10.46 -10.85 -0.17
N VAL A 61 -9.32 -10.56 0.45
CA VAL A 61 -9.25 -9.95 1.78
C VAL A 61 -9.35 -8.44 1.63
N PRO A 62 -10.34 -7.76 2.24
CA PRO A 62 -10.43 -6.30 2.22
C PRO A 62 -9.19 -5.68 2.85
N ALA A 63 -8.52 -4.77 2.13
CA ALA A 63 -7.26 -4.19 2.60
C ALA A 63 -7.07 -2.74 2.15
N VAL A 64 -6.12 -2.07 2.80
CA VAL A 64 -5.61 -0.74 2.46
C VAL A 64 -4.14 -0.65 2.89
N GLU A 65 -3.34 0.15 2.19
CA GLU A 65 -2.00 0.51 2.65
C GLU A 65 -1.96 1.99 3.02
N LEU A 66 -1.72 2.29 4.31
CA LEU A 66 -1.65 3.65 4.83
C LEU A 66 -0.22 4.17 4.86
N SER A 67 -0.01 5.38 4.35
CA SER A 67 1.27 6.11 4.46
C SER A 67 1.41 6.71 5.85
N ILE A 68 2.39 6.26 6.64
CA ILE A 68 2.56 6.67 8.03
C ILE A 68 3.91 7.34 8.32
N VAL A 69 3.98 8.01 9.47
CA VAL A 69 5.20 8.54 10.08
C VAL A 69 5.29 8.09 11.54
N TRP A 70 6.49 7.78 12.00
CA TRP A 70 6.79 7.50 13.41
C TRP A 70 8.13 8.12 13.81
N GLY A 71 8.11 9.01 14.79
CA GLY A 71 9.28 9.81 15.17
C GLY A 71 9.79 10.63 13.98
N ASP A 72 11.06 10.48 13.65
CA ASP A 72 11.73 11.08 12.49
C ASP A 72 11.67 10.22 11.21
N ARG A 73 11.10 9.02 11.31
CA ARG A 73 10.97 8.07 10.21
C ARG A 73 9.71 8.36 9.39
N GLN A 74 9.92 8.77 8.16
CA GLN A 74 8.87 9.03 7.16
C GLN A 74 8.86 7.90 6.12
N ASP A 75 7.81 7.88 5.29
CA ASP A 75 7.61 6.88 4.25
C ASP A 75 7.57 5.43 4.80
N LEU A 76 7.05 5.24 6.02
CA LEU A 76 6.65 3.95 6.53
C LEU A 76 5.23 3.65 6.06
N HIS A 77 4.89 2.36 5.92
CA HIS A 77 3.55 1.96 5.50
C HIS A 77 2.96 0.93 6.47
N LEU A 78 1.63 1.00 6.65
CA LEU A 78 0.84 0.01 7.38
C LEU A 78 -0.20 -0.60 6.46
N LEU A 79 -0.22 -1.92 6.38
CA LEU A 79 -1.30 -2.67 5.75
C LEU A 79 -2.42 -2.86 6.77
N GLY A 80 -3.63 -2.44 6.41
CA GLY A 80 -4.86 -2.76 7.13
C GLY A 80 -5.54 -3.93 6.45
N TYR A 81 -5.81 -5.01 7.18
CA TYR A 81 -6.53 -6.18 6.64
C TYR A 81 -7.85 -6.40 7.35
N GLU A 82 -8.82 -7.01 6.63
CA GLU A 82 -10.19 -7.29 7.12
C GLU A 82 -10.91 -6.01 7.62
N ILE A 83 -10.54 -4.86 7.04
CA ILE A 83 -11.17 -3.57 7.32
C ILE A 83 -12.57 -3.53 6.69
N ASP A 84 -13.49 -2.79 7.31
CA ASP A 84 -14.74 -2.40 6.66
C ASP A 84 -14.47 -1.22 5.70
N PRO A 85 -14.49 -1.42 4.37
CA PRO A 85 -14.25 -0.34 3.40
C PRO A 85 -15.35 0.73 3.42
N LEU A 86 -16.48 0.46 4.06
CA LEU A 86 -17.62 1.39 4.22
C LEU A 86 -17.57 2.12 5.56
N ASP A 87 -16.59 1.87 6.43
CA ASP A 87 -16.47 2.57 7.71
C ASP A 87 -16.42 4.09 7.48
N PRO A 88 -17.35 4.86 8.11
CA PRO A 88 -17.44 6.29 7.86
C PRO A 88 -16.22 7.10 8.34
N ALA A 89 -15.53 6.65 9.39
CA ALA A 89 -14.35 7.33 9.92
C ALA A 89 -13.16 7.10 8.98
N LEU A 90 -12.90 5.84 8.60
CA LEU A 90 -11.89 5.49 7.61
C LEU A 90 -12.14 6.25 6.30
N GLY A 91 -13.37 6.23 5.79
CA GLY A 91 -13.73 6.91 4.55
C GLY A 91 -13.52 8.44 4.60
N ARG A 92 -13.76 9.09 5.74
CA ARG A 92 -13.47 10.54 5.90
C ARG A 92 -11.98 10.82 5.86
N GLU A 93 -11.19 10.11 6.66
CA GLU A 93 -9.75 10.30 6.75
C GLU A 93 -9.04 10.06 5.41
N LEU A 94 -9.45 9.00 4.68
CA LEU A 94 -8.90 8.71 3.35
C LEU A 94 -9.28 9.76 2.30
N ARG A 95 -10.51 10.32 2.35
CA ARG A 95 -10.88 11.44 1.47
C ARG A 95 -10.05 12.68 1.75
N ASP A 96 -9.91 13.07 3.01
CA ASP A 96 -9.09 14.23 3.42
C ASP A 96 -7.63 14.05 3.00
N PHE A 97 -7.14 12.80 3.02
CA PHE A 97 -5.79 12.47 2.59
C PHE A 97 -5.63 12.59 1.07
N ARG A 98 -6.61 12.12 0.29
CA ARG A 98 -6.64 12.26 -1.18
C ARG A 98 -6.72 13.72 -1.61
N ASP A 99 -7.59 14.50 -0.97
CA ASP A 99 -7.73 15.94 -1.26
C ASP A 99 -6.42 16.68 -1.01
N PHE A 100 -5.75 16.37 0.11
CA PHE A 100 -4.41 16.89 0.39
C PHE A 100 -3.39 16.48 -0.68
N ARG A 101 -3.40 15.22 -1.14
CA ARG A 101 -2.49 14.74 -2.21
C ARG A 101 -2.75 15.48 -3.53
N ALA A 102 -4.01 15.67 -3.89
CA ALA A 102 -4.39 16.39 -5.10
C ALA A 102 -3.93 17.87 -5.04
N ASP A 103 -4.19 18.57 -3.92
CA ASP A 103 -3.71 19.94 -3.69
C ASP A 103 -2.18 20.01 -3.70
N ARG A 104 -1.52 19.09 -3.02
CA ARG A 104 -0.05 19.01 -3.01
C ARG A 104 0.51 18.90 -4.43
N SER A 105 -0.08 18.07 -5.26
CA SER A 105 0.37 17.86 -6.65
C SER A 105 0.18 19.11 -7.51
N ARG A 106 -0.95 19.83 -7.33
CA ARG A 106 -1.15 21.15 -7.95
C ARG A 106 -0.09 22.15 -7.53
N ARG A 107 0.20 22.23 -6.24
CA ARG A 107 1.22 23.14 -5.68
C ARG A 107 2.63 22.80 -6.15
N ILE A 108 2.96 21.52 -6.32
CA ILE A 108 4.24 21.11 -6.94
C ILE A 108 4.27 21.56 -8.40
N LEU A 109 3.20 21.30 -9.15
CA LEU A 109 3.11 21.66 -10.58
C LEU A 109 3.22 23.20 -10.77
N GLU A 110 2.58 23.98 -9.92
CA GLU A 110 2.71 25.45 -9.94
C GLU A 110 4.15 25.91 -9.71
N LYS A 111 4.87 25.28 -8.76
CA LYS A 111 6.29 25.59 -8.53
C LYS A 111 7.14 25.19 -9.75
N VAL A 112 6.89 24.01 -10.32
CA VAL A 112 7.57 23.54 -11.55
C VAL A 112 7.29 24.50 -12.71
N ASN A 113 6.05 24.92 -12.91
CA ASN A 113 5.68 25.88 -13.96
C ASN A 113 6.32 27.25 -13.78
N ARG A 114 6.46 27.74 -12.55
CA ARG A 114 7.23 28.97 -12.28
C ARG A 114 8.70 28.82 -12.69
N GLN A 115 9.31 27.68 -12.41
CA GLN A 115 10.69 27.42 -12.84
C GLN A 115 10.80 27.28 -14.36
N LEU A 116 9.87 26.59 -15.01
CA LEU A 116 9.81 26.48 -16.47
C LEU A 116 9.68 27.86 -17.13
N ALA A 117 8.82 28.72 -16.59
CA ALA A 117 8.66 30.11 -17.09
C ALA A 117 9.95 30.92 -16.96
N ALA A 118 10.67 30.80 -15.84
CA ALA A 118 11.99 31.44 -15.68
C ALA A 118 13.01 30.94 -16.71
N GLU A 119 12.89 29.67 -17.15
CA GLU A 119 13.70 29.05 -18.19
C GLU A 119 13.17 29.31 -19.61
N LYS A 120 12.10 30.12 -19.77
CA LYS A 120 11.40 30.39 -21.06
C LYS A 120 10.89 29.11 -21.74
N ARG A 121 10.42 28.14 -20.94
CA ARG A 121 9.84 26.86 -21.40
C ARG A 121 8.32 26.88 -21.25
N SER A 122 7.64 26.06 -22.05
CA SER A 122 6.18 25.93 -21.99
C SER A 122 5.73 25.26 -20.66
N PRO A 123 4.62 25.71 -20.06
CA PRO A 123 4.10 25.13 -18.84
C PRO A 123 3.55 23.69 -19.06
N LEU A 124 3.38 22.97 -17.97
CA LEU A 124 2.62 21.72 -17.93
C LEU A 124 1.19 22.02 -17.47
N GLU A 125 0.21 21.49 -18.22
CA GLU A 125 -1.20 21.63 -17.85
C GLU A 125 -1.60 20.52 -16.88
N PHE A 126 -2.28 20.87 -15.79
CA PHE A 126 -2.67 19.91 -14.75
C PHE A 126 -3.57 18.80 -15.31
N GLU A 127 -4.53 19.17 -16.16
CA GLU A 127 -5.46 18.27 -16.82
C GLU A 127 -4.74 17.25 -17.73
N ALA A 128 -3.68 17.67 -18.40
CA ALA A 128 -2.88 16.79 -19.25
C ALA A 128 -2.02 15.81 -18.43
N VAL A 129 -1.65 16.18 -17.20
CA VAL A 129 -0.96 15.27 -16.27
C VAL A 129 -1.98 14.30 -15.66
N SER A 130 -3.15 14.79 -15.24
CA SER A 130 -4.20 13.99 -14.59
C SER A 130 -4.87 12.98 -15.52
N ALA A 131 -5.10 13.34 -16.77
CA ALA A 131 -5.75 12.46 -17.76
C ALA A 131 -5.00 11.15 -18.04
N ARG A 132 -3.74 11.06 -17.64
CA ARG A 132 -2.89 9.87 -17.80
C ARG A 132 -2.84 8.97 -16.57
N VAL A 133 -3.59 9.33 -15.51
CA VAL A 133 -3.51 8.69 -14.21
C VAL A 133 -4.91 8.26 -13.80
N GLY A 134 -5.11 6.98 -13.57
CA GLY A 134 -6.37 6.44 -13.08
C GLY A 134 -6.66 6.76 -11.61
N GLY A 135 -5.66 7.26 -10.87
CA GLY A 135 -5.70 7.55 -9.45
C GLY A 135 -5.08 8.90 -9.08
N THR A 136 -4.42 8.98 -7.93
CA THR A 136 -3.84 10.22 -7.40
C THR A 136 -2.56 10.61 -8.13
N ILE A 137 -2.48 11.86 -8.62
CA ILE A 137 -1.27 12.41 -9.25
C ILE A 137 -0.13 12.47 -8.23
N GLY A 138 1.04 11.95 -8.60
CA GLY A 138 2.27 12.04 -7.84
C GLY A 138 3.41 12.69 -8.63
N ARG A 139 4.56 12.91 -7.97
CA ARG A 139 5.78 13.44 -8.61
C ARG A 139 6.23 12.63 -9.84
N PRO A 140 6.16 11.28 -9.87
CA PRO A 140 6.50 10.52 -11.07
C PRO A 140 5.67 10.92 -12.29
N HIS A 141 4.38 11.18 -12.13
CA HIS A 141 3.49 11.58 -13.21
C HIS A 141 3.85 12.97 -13.78
N ILE A 142 4.22 13.92 -12.90
CA ILE A 142 4.76 15.22 -13.32
C ILE A 142 6.10 15.03 -14.03
N GLY A 143 6.96 14.12 -13.53
CA GLY A 143 8.22 13.75 -14.19
C GLY A 143 8.02 13.21 -15.61
N GLN A 144 7.07 12.30 -15.80
CA GLN A 144 6.70 11.78 -17.13
C GLN A 144 6.21 12.90 -18.06
N ALA A 145 5.43 13.86 -17.56
CA ALA A 145 4.99 15.00 -18.36
C ALA A 145 6.16 15.93 -18.75
N LEU A 146 7.15 16.12 -17.85
CA LEU A 146 8.39 16.85 -18.15
C LEU A 146 9.20 16.17 -19.26
N LEU A 147 9.29 14.82 -19.24
CA LEU A 147 9.93 14.03 -20.29
C LEU A 147 9.18 14.17 -21.61
N ALA A 148 7.86 13.98 -21.59
CA ALA A 148 7.01 14.05 -22.79
C ALA A 148 7.09 15.40 -23.51
N LYS A 149 7.28 16.50 -22.77
CA LYS A 149 7.50 17.85 -23.32
C LYS A 149 8.96 18.17 -23.62
N GLY A 150 9.89 17.23 -23.42
CA GLY A 150 11.32 17.45 -23.65
C GLY A 150 11.98 18.40 -22.65
N HIS A 151 11.37 18.63 -21.49
CA HIS A 151 11.93 19.49 -20.45
C HIS A 151 13.01 18.77 -19.60
N ALA A 152 12.99 17.45 -19.61
CA ALA A 152 14.03 16.59 -19.00
C ALA A 152 14.37 15.43 -19.94
N ARG A 153 15.59 14.90 -19.84
CA ARG A 153 16.09 13.79 -20.67
C ARG A 153 15.88 12.42 -20.03
N SER A 154 15.69 12.37 -18.72
CA SER A 154 15.43 11.16 -17.95
C SER A 154 14.59 11.50 -16.70
N MET A 155 13.99 10.48 -16.08
CA MET A 155 13.28 10.66 -14.81
C MET A 155 14.19 11.22 -13.73
N GLU A 156 15.42 10.73 -13.65
CA GLU A 156 16.42 11.23 -12.70
C GLU A 156 16.67 12.73 -12.89
N ALA A 157 16.87 13.17 -14.14
CA ALA A 157 17.05 14.58 -14.46
C ALA A 157 15.79 15.42 -14.11
N ALA A 158 14.59 14.87 -14.33
CA ALA A 158 13.34 15.52 -13.96
C ALA A 158 13.24 15.70 -12.43
N PHE A 159 13.62 14.66 -11.67
CA PHE A 159 13.63 14.73 -10.21
C PHE A 159 14.64 15.73 -9.70
N GLN A 160 15.89 15.63 -10.11
CA GLN A 160 16.96 16.51 -9.60
C GLN A 160 16.72 17.98 -9.96
N ARG A 161 16.28 18.27 -11.18
CA ARG A 161 16.14 19.65 -11.66
C ARG A 161 14.85 20.34 -11.21
N TYR A 162 13.72 19.59 -11.19
CA TYR A 162 12.41 20.19 -10.97
C TYR A 162 11.71 19.65 -9.73
N LEU A 163 11.61 18.33 -9.56
CA LEU A 163 10.71 17.75 -8.57
C LEU A 163 11.24 17.78 -7.14
N VAL A 164 12.55 17.72 -6.95
CA VAL A 164 13.19 17.88 -5.64
C VAL A 164 13.15 19.34 -5.19
N PRO A 165 13.61 20.33 -5.99
CA PRO A 165 13.56 21.75 -5.59
C PRO A 165 12.12 22.28 -5.44
N CYS A 166 11.17 21.77 -6.22
CA CYS A 166 9.76 22.19 -6.18
C CYS A 166 8.91 21.36 -5.23
N ASN A 167 9.51 20.50 -4.41
CA ASN A 167 8.75 19.63 -3.52
C ASN A 167 7.86 20.42 -2.55
N VAL A 168 6.74 19.77 -2.19
CA VAL A 168 5.85 20.16 -1.10
C VAL A 168 5.83 18.99 -0.13
N PRO A 169 5.95 19.17 1.18
CA PRO A 169 5.92 18.09 2.15
C PRO A 169 4.73 17.16 1.96
N LYS A 170 4.92 15.87 2.17
CA LYS A 170 3.84 14.90 2.22
C LYS A 170 3.07 15.04 3.53
N ARG A 171 1.80 14.66 3.54
CA ARG A 171 1.06 14.32 4.76
C ARG A 171 1.27 12.83 5.01
N TYR A 172 1.35 12.47 6.26
CA TYR A 172 1.40 11.10 6.75
C TYR A 172 0.42 10.96 7.89
N PHE A 173 -0.12 9.78 8.08
CA PHE A 173 -0.79 9.44 9.33
C PHE A 173 0.26 9.25 10.43
N PRO A 174 0.13 9.85 11.63
CA PRO A 174 0.87 9.37 12.80
C PRO A 174 0.57 7.88 13.03
N ALA A 175 1.58 7.08 13.34
CA ALA A 175 1.44 5.62 13.39
C ALA A 175 0.37 5.15 14.40
N ASP A 176 0.31 5.80 15.57
CA ASP A 176 -0.70 5.56 16.60
C ASP A 176 -2.13 5.80 16.10
N GLN A 177 -2.34 6.91 15.37
CA GLN A 177 -3.64 7.24 14.79
C GLN A 177 -4.02 6.27 13.65
N ALA A 178 -3.05 5.87 12.82
CA ALA A 178 -3.28 4.91 11.74
C ALA A 178 -3.68 3.54 12.28
N ILE A 179 -2.97 3.02 13.29
CA ILE A 179 -3.30 1.75 13.95
C ILE A 179 -4.71 1.83 14.56
N ALA A 180 -5.00 2.88 15.31
CA ALA A 180 -6.31 3.08 15.92
C ALA A 180 -7.44 3.17 14.86
N LEU A 181 -7.17 3.84 13.72
CA LEU A 181 -8.13 3.96 12.61
C LEU A 181 -8.43 2.59 11.97
N LEU A 182 -7.41 1.78 11.73
CA LEU A 182 -7.57 0.43 11.18
C LEU A 182 -8.34 -0.49 12.14
N HIS A 183 -8.05 -0.43 13.45
CA HIS A 183 -8.79 -1.17 14.47
C HIS A 183 -10.26 -0.70 14.57
N ALA A 184 -10.51 0.61 14.51
CA ALA A 184 -11.87 1.17 14.53
C ALA A 184 -12.68 0.74 13.30
N ALA A 185 -12.02 0.58 12.13
CA ALA A 185 -12.62 0.01 10.92
C ALA A 185 -12.75 -1.54 10.97
N GLY A 186 -12.53 -2.16 12.12
CA GLY A 186 -12.72 -3.60 12.37
C GLY A 186 -11.59 -4.49 11.88
N GLY A 187 -10.50 -3.94 11.40
CA GLY A 187 -9.34 -4.66 10.85
C GLY A 187 -8.17 -4.81 11.81
N CYS A 188 -7.03 -5.29 11.29
CA CYS A 188 -5.75 -5.34 11.98
C CYS A 188 -4.68 -4.55 11.22
N ALA A 189 -3.62 -4.11 11.92
CA ALA A 189 -2.55 -3.28 11.41
C ALA A 189 -1.23 -4.08 11.30
N VAL A 190 -0.61 -4.08 10.12
CA VAL A 190 0.62 -4.82 9.80
C VAL A 190 1.67 -3.88 9.23
N LEU A 191 2.90 -3.91 9.73
CA LEU A 191 4.00 -3.12 9.15
C LEU A 191 4.40 -3.70 7.79
N ALA A 192 4.31 -2.88 6.74
CA ALA A 192 4.57 -3.27 5.36
C ALA A 192 6.07 -3.32 5.05
N HIS A 193 6.45 -4.19 4.13
CA HIS A 193 7.75 -4.34 3.45
C HIS A 193 8.99 -3.91 4.28
N PRO A 194 9.24 -4.51 5.45
CA PRO A 194 10.39 -4.19 6.31
C PRO A 194 11.75 -4.15 5.59
N PRO A 195 12.02 -4.97 4.55
CA PRO A 195 13.29 -4.91 3.82
C PRO A 195 13.59 -3.57 3.15
N PHE A 196 12.56 -2.75 2.87
CA PHE A 196 12.72 -1.44 2.25
C PHE A 196 12.85 -0.29 3.27
N ILE A 197 12.65 -0.57 4.55
CA ILE A 197 12.89 0.39 5.62
C ILE A 197 14.41 0.57 5.80
N LYS A 198 14.87 1.82 5.66
CA LYS A 198 16.29 2.16 5.86
C LYS A 198 16.65 2.08 7.34
N ALA A 199 16.93 0.89 7.82
CA ALA A 199 17.27 0.60 9.21
C ALA A 199 18.22 -0.59 9.29
N THR A 200 19.08 -0.58 10.29
CA THR A 200 19.82 -1.78 10.69
C THR A 200 18.86 -2.79 11.32
N PRO A 201 19.22 -4.09 11.41
CA PRO A 201 18.35 -5.08 12.06
C PRO A 201 17.92 -4.70 13.48
N GLY A 202 18.83 -4.10 14.27
CA GLY A 202 18.50 -3.64 15.64
C GLY A 202 17.54 -2.46 15.67
N GLU A 203 17.70 -1.51 14.73
CA GLU A 203 16.78 -0.37 14.61
C GLU A 203 15.40 -0.80 14.12
N LEU A 204 15.33 -1.80 13.23
CA LEU A 204 14.06 -2.38 12.81
C LEU A 204 13.36 -3.09 13.97
N GLU A 205 14.10 -3.87 14.77
CA GLU A 205 13.55 -4.54 15.94
C GLU A 205 13.00 -3.53 16.96
N ALA A 206 13.72 -2.44 17.23
CA ALA A 206 13.27 -1.36 18.09
C ALA A 206 11.99 -0.68 17.54
N LEU A 207 11.96 -0.37 16.23
CA LEU A 207 10.78 0.20 15.58
C LEU A 207 9.57 -0.73 15.72
N VAL A 208 9.72 -2.03 15.45
CA VAL A 208 8.64 -3.02 15.58
C VAL A 208 8.17 -3.11 17.04
N GLU A 209 9.08 -3.05 18.02
CA GLU A 209 8.73 -3.04 19.44
C GLU A 209 7.91 -1.81 19.83
N GLU A 210 8.33 -0.62 19.40
CA GLU A 210 7.61 0.63 19.63
C GLU A 210 6.21 0.58 19.02
N LEU A 211 6.09 0.15 17.75
CA LEU A 211 4.80 0.02 17.07
C LEU A 211 3.90 -1.06 17.71
N ALA A 212 4.48 -2.17 18.19
CA ALA A 212 3.74 -3.18 18.92
C ALA A 212 3.17 -2.62 20.24
N GLY A 213 3.90 -1.72 20.91
CA GLY A 213 3.41 -0.97 22.06
C GLY A 213 2.23 -0.05 21.75
N LEU A 214 2.04 0.35 20.48
CA LEU A 214 0.89 1.13 20.01
C LEU A 214 -0.28 0.23 19.53
N GLY A 215 -0.09 -1.08 19.48
CA GLY A 215 -1.11 -2.03 19.01
C GLY A 215 -0.88 -2.59 17.61
N LEU A 216 0.33 -2.50 17.05
CA LEU A 216 0.66 -3.20 15.79
C LEU A 216 0.39 -4.70 15.94
N ASP A 217 -0.32 -5.27 14.98
CA ASP A 217 -0.75 -6.67 15.00
C ASP A 217 0.18 -7.62 14.27
N GLY A 218 0.90 -7.14 13.27
CA GLY A 218 1.68 -8.02 12.41
C GLY A 218 2.85 -7.36 11.70
N LEU A 219 3.59 -8.21 11.02
CA LEU A 219 4.74 -7.85 10.19
C LEU A 219 4.61 -8.52 8.82
N GLU A 220 4.84 -7.80 7.74
CA GLU A 220 4.95 -8.38 6.41
C GLU A 220 6.31 -9.08 6.27
N VAL A 221 6.29 -10.38 6.53
CA VAL A 221 7.48 -11.23 6.59
C VAL A 221 7.91 -11.69 5.19
N TYR A 222 6.92 -12.17 4.41
CA TYR A 222 7.16 -12.68 3.07
C TYR A 222 6.98 -11.54 2.07
N ASN A 223 8.09 -10.94 1.64
CA ASN A 223 8.09 -9.82 0.70
C ASN A 223 9.10 -10.05 -0.42
N SER A 224 8.85 -9.50 -1.61
CA SER A 224 9.73 -9.65 -2.78
C SER A 224 11.16 -9.12 -2.57
N GLY A 225 11.36 -8.24 -1.59
CA GLY A 225 12.68 -7.71 -1.21
C GLY A 225 13.43 -8.56 -0.19
N ALA A 226 12.83 -9.63 0.35
CA ALA A 226 13.41 -10.47 1.38
C ALA A 226 14.07 -11.73 0.78
N ASP A 227 15.30 -12.04 1.17
CA ASP A 227 15.90 -13.35 1.03
C ASP A 227 15.47 -14.28 2.19
N ASN A 228 15.79 -15.57 2.09
CA ASN A 228 15.40 -16.56 3.10
C ASN A 228 15.90 -16.21 4.51
N ASP A 229 17.13 -15.70 4.64
CA ASP A 229 17.68 -15.30 5.94
C ASP A 229 16.91 -14.11 6.54
N THR A 230 16.45 -13.21 5.70
CA THR A 230 15.63 -12.07 6.10
C THR A 230 14.23 -12.53 6.52
N VAL A 231 13.63 -13.45 5.77
CA VAL A 231 12.34 -14.08 6.12
C VAL A 231 12.44 -14.76 7.49
N ASP A 232 13.49 -15.56 7.72
CA ASP A 232 13.68 -16.27 9.00
C ASP A 232 13.87 -15.29 10.18
N ARG A 233 14.63 -14.21 9.98
CA ARG A 233 14.79 -13.14 10.98
C ARG A 233 13.46 -12.47 11.30
N HIS A 234 12.67 -12.10 10.27
CA HIS A 234 11.38 -11.44 10.46
C HIS A 234 10.35 -12.37 11.08
N LEU A 235 10.31 -13.66 10.72
CA LEU A 235 9.48 -14.67 11.39
C LEU A 235 9.84 -14.79 12.88
N SER A 236 11.15 -14.86 13.18
CA SER A 236 11.61 -14.90 14.56
C SER A 236 11.20 -13.65 15.33
N LEU A 237 11.33 -12.46 14.73
CA LEU A 237 10.92 -11.20 15.35
C LEU A 237 9.42 -11.17 15.61
N ALA A 238 8.60 -11.51 14.61
CA ALA A 238 7.15 -11.55 14.72
C ALA A 238 6.72 -12.50 15.87
N ARG A 239 7.28 -13.72 15.92
CA ARG A 239 6.99 -14.70 16.98
C ARG A 239 7.36 -14.18 18.38
N ARG A 240 8.54 -13.57 18.54
CA ARG A 240 8.97 -13.02 19.84
C ARG A 240 8.07 -11.91 20.33
N ARG A 241 7.44 -11.15 19.46
CA ARG A 241 6.56 -10.02 19.77
C ARG A 241 5.06 -10.38 19.73
N GLY A 242 4.71 -11.64 19.48
CA GLY A 242 3.32 -12.08 19.39
C GLY A 242 2.57 -11.47 18.20
N LEU A 243 3.29 -11.08 17.13
CA LEU A 243 2.76 -10.53 15.91
C LEU A 243 2.42 -11.64 14.91
N ILE A 244 1.40 -11.42 14.07
CA ILE A 244 1.10 -12.29 12.94
C ILE A 244 2.09 -12.04 11.80
N ALA A 245 2.29 -13.06 10.96
CA ALA A 245 3.08 -12.96 9.75
C ALA A 245 2.15 -12.84 8.53
N THR A 246 2.44 -11.88 7.65
CA THR A 246 1.78 -11.71 6.35
C THR A 246 2.79 -11.66 5.23
N GLY A 247 2.33 -11.49 3.99
CA GLY A 247 3.23 -11.31 2.87
C GLY A 247 2.53 -11.02 1.56
N GLY A 248 3.27 -10.42 0.64
CA GLY A 248 2.79 -10.09 -0.68
C GLY A 248 3.91 -9.67 -1.62
N SER A 249 3.56 -9.55 -2.89
CA SER A 249 4.52 -9.20 -3.94
C SER A 249 4.82 -7.71 -4.00
N ASP A 250 3.91 -6.88 -3.51
CA ASP A 250 3.93 -5.43 -3.73
C ASP A 250 3.88 -5.09 -5.23
N PHE A 251 3.05 -5.86 -5.96
CA PHE A 251 2.90 -5.70 -7.40
C PHE A 251 2.14 -4.44 -7.76
N HIS A 252 2.73 -3.62 -8.61
CA HIS A 252 2.10 -2.42 -9.17
C HIS A 252 1.85 -2.55 -10.68
N ARG A 253 2.80 -3.13 -11.41
CA ARG A 253 2.75 -3.27 -12.87
C ARG A 253 3.72 -4.30 -13.39
N ASP A 254 3.47 -4.74 -14.62
CA ASP A 254 4.45 -5.55 -15.33
C ASP A 254 5.65 -4.67 -15.74
N GLU A 255 6.82 -5.04 -15.25
CA GLU A 255 8.08 -4.41 -15.64
C GLU A 255 9.22 -5.44 -15.63
N PRO A 256 10.22 -5.31 -16.52
CA PRO A 256 11.33 -6.26 -16.56
C PRO A 256 12.08 -6.30 -15.23
N GLY A 257 12.13 -7.48 -14.59
CA GLY A 257 12.78 -7.69 -13.29
C GLY A 257 12.00 -7.14 -12.08
N GLY A 258 10.77 -6.65 -12.30
CA GLY A 258 9.84 -6.26 -11.25
C GLY A 258 9.19 -7.46 -10.56
N PRO A 259 8.40 -7.21 -9.50
CA PRO A 259 7.65 -8.27 -8.85
C PRO A 259 6.50 -8.77 -9.73
N GLU A 260 6.24 -10.08 -9.68
CA GLU A 260 5.11 -10.76 -10.32
C GLU A 260 4.09 -11.17 -9.25
N ILE A 261 2.81 -11.17 -9.60
CA ILE A 261 1.71 -11.59 -8.72
C ILE A 261 1.95 -13.02 -8.24
N GLY A 262 1.94 -13.22 -6.91
CA GLY A 262 2.11 -14.51 -6.25
C GLY A 262 3.52 -15.10 -6.27
N ARG A 263 4.47 -14.44 -6.95
CA ARG A 263 5.85 -14.90 -7.08
C ARG A 263 6.90 -13.90 -6.64
N GLY A 264 6.51 -12.63 -6.49
CA GLY A 264 7.46 -11.57 -6.25
C GLY A 264 8.51 -11.53 -7.36
N ARG A 265 9.76 -11.51 -7.00
CA ARG A 265 10.91 -11.62 -7.94
C ARG A 265 11.39 -13.07 -8.14
N GLY A 266 10.48 -14.02 -8.02
CA GLY A 266 10.76 -15.44 -8.13
C GLY A 266 11.15 -16.13 -6.80
N ASN A 267 11.12 -15.39 -5.70
CA ASN A 267 11.51 -15.85 -4.36
C ASN A 267 10.34 -15.84 -3.34
N LEU A 268 9.15 -15.39 -3.76
CA LEU A 268 8.02 -15.23 -2.86
C LEU A 268 7.19 -16.52 -2.78
N THR A 269 6.86 -16.93 -1.55
CA THR A 269 5.95 -18.04 -1.28
C THR A 269 5.17 -17.68 -0.01
N VAL A 270 3.96 -17.15 -0.16
CA VAL A 270 3.10 -16.74 0.96
C VAL A 270 2.07 -17.82 1.21
N PRO A 271 2.10 -18.52 2.38
CA PRO A 271 1.16 -19.57 2.70
C PRO A 271 -0.21 -19.00 3.07
N TYR A 272 -1.29 -19.73 2.78
CA TYR A 272 -2.66 -19.37 3.16
C TYR A 272 -2.84 -19.18 4.70
N ALA A 273 -2.01 -19.82 5.50
CA ALA A 273 -1.96 -19.64 6.95
C ALA A 273 -1.83 -18.16 7.38
N CYS A 274 -1.31 -17.29 6.49
CA CYS A 274 -1.29 -15.84 6.75
C CYS A 274 -2.71 -15.25 6.81
N VAL A 275 -3.62 -15.70 5.93
CA VAL A 275 -5.05 -15.30 5.97
C VAL A 275 -5.72 -15.78 7.24
N GLU A 276 -5.45 -17.02 7.65
CA GLU A 276 -5.98 -17.59 8.89
C GLU A 276 -5.51 -16.78 10.10
N GLN A 277 -4.22 -16.43 10.17
CA GLN A 277 -3.67 -15.59 11.25
C GLN A 277 -4.31 -14.19 11.29
N ILE A 278 -4.56 -13.56 10.12
CA ILE A 278 -5.25 -12.27 10.04
C ILE A 278 -6.65 -12.39 10.65
N ARG A 279 -7.43 -13.39 10.26
CA ARG A 279 -8.80 -13.61 10.76
C ARG A 279 -8.85 -13.90 12.25
N ASP A 280 -7.96 -14.74 12.73
CA ASP A 280 -7.86 -15.04 14.17
C ASP A 280 -7.52 -13.80 14.99
N ARG A 281 -6.60 -12.96 14.49
CA ARG A 281 -6.21 -11.70 15.12
C ARG A 281 -7.40 -10.73 15.14
N VAL A 282 -8.07 -10.52 14.03
CA VAL A 282 -9.24 -9.63 13.92
C VAL A 282 -10.37 -10.11 14.83
N ALA A 283 -10.66 -11.42 14.87
CA ALA A 283 -11.64 -11.99 15.78
C ALA A 283 -11.28 -11.74 17.26
N GLY A 284 -9.99 -11.77 17.58
CA GLY A 284 -9.47 -11.40 18.91
C GLY A 284 -9.74 -9.93 19.25
N LEU A 285 -9.39 -9.02 18.34
CA LEU A 285 -9.58 -7.58 18.51
C LEU A 285 -11.06 -7.21 18.70
N ARG A 286 -11.94 -7.74 17.86
CA ARG A 286 -13.40 -7.50 17.94
C ARG A 286 -13.98 -7.92 19.29
N ARG A 287 -13.52 -9.04 19.86
CA ARG A 287 -13.93 -9.48 21.21
C ARG A 287 -13.49 -8.51 22.31
N HIS A 288 -12.28 -7.95 22.21
CA HIS A 288 -11.75 -7.00 23.21
C HIS A 288 -12.42 -5.63 23.14
N LEU A 289 -12.78 -5.17 21.93
CA LEU A 289 -13.43 -3.87 21.72
C LEU A 289 -14.94 -3.89 21.98
N GLY A 290 -15.53 -5.04 22.34
CA GLY A 290 -16.97 -5.18 22.55
C GLY A 290 -17.83 -5.05 21.28
N HIS A 291 -17.20 -5.11 20.11
CA HIS A 291 -17.87 -5.09 18.82
C HIS A 291 -18.36 -6.51 18.49
N CYS A 292 -19.53 -6.89 19.03
CA CYS A 292 -20.32 -8.01 18.50
C CYS A 292 -21.00 -7.56 17.18
N GLN A 293 -20.25 -7.24 16.16
CA GLN A 293 -20.77 -7.17 14.80
C GLN A 293 -20.51 -8.52 14.14
N GLU A 294 -21.59 -9.17 13.67
CA GLU A 294 -21.45 -10.31 12.77
C GLU A 294 -20.60 -9.89 11.56
N PRO A 295 -19.83 -10.81 10.97
CA PRO A 295 -19.08 -10.50 9.75
C PRO A 295 -20.03 -9.90 8.74
N VAL A 296 -19.66 -8.75 8.18
CA VAL A 296 -20.45 -8.08 7.13
C VAL A 296 -20.54 -9.05 5.96
N ASP A 297 -21.72 -9.60 5.74
CA ASP A 297 -21.98 -10.48 4.61
C ASP A 297 -22.20 -9.59 3.38
N TYR A 298 -21.18 -9.49 2.54
CA TYR A 298 -21.23 -8.74 1.27
C TYR A 298 -22.02 -9.50 0.18
N THR A 299 -23.07 -10.27 0.55
CA THR A 299 -23.81 -11.16 -0.37
C THR A 299 -24.95 -10.48 -1.13
N ASP A 300 -25.18 -9.17 -1.00
CA ASP A 300 -26.21 -8.44 -1.79
C ASP A 300 -25.62 -7.68 -2.98
#